data_3dfeb88e17d73ddace061874d7557a91
#
_entry.id   3dfeb88e17d73ddace061874d7557a91
#
_cell.length_a   1.000
_cell.length_b   1.000
_cell.length_c   1.000
_cell.angle_alpha   90.00
_cell.angle_beta   90.00
_cell.angle_gamma   90.00
#
_symmetry.space_group_name_H-M   'P 1'
#
loop_
_entity.id
_entity.type
_entity.pdbx_description
1 polymer ?
#
loop_
_entity_poly.entity_id
_entity_poly.type
_entity_poly.pdbx_seq_one_letter_code
_entity_poly.pdbx_strand_id
1 'polypeptide(L)'
;QPEHLEKTAQYISTQFERMGLQVTREAIDYENTRSHNILGQMPEGSQENGLFILAAHYDSVPDSPGADDNASAVAALLEIGHALSQTTLHTPLLFSAFTLEEYGFIGSKYFIQHDLQRKKQISGMISLEMLGFKNTSPGSQTYPPYVDPLQYPDTGDFIAVVGNEPSAHLAQALAE
;
A
#
# COMPACT_ATOMS: atom_id res chain seq x y z
N GLN A 1 -17.49 8.45 -4.13
CA GLN A 1 -17.84 9.86 -4.41
C GLN A 1 -16.64 10.74 -4.06
N PRO A 2 -16.32 11.81 -4.85
CA PRO A 2 -15.09 12.63 -4.64
C PRO A 2 -14.95 13.22 -3.23
N GLU A 3 -16.07 13.58 -2.58
CA GLU A 3 -16.06 14.12 -1.22
C GLU A 3 -15.59 13.10 -0.17
N HIS A 4 -15.96 11.83 -0.31
CA HIS A 4 -15.53 10.78 0.61
C HIS A 4 -14.04 10.47 0.41
N LEU A 5 -13.59 10.44 -0.83
CA LEU A 5 -12.19 10.24 -1.18
C LEU A 5 -11.30 11.33 -0.58
N GLU A 6 -11.72 12.60 -0.64
CA GLU A 6 -11.00 13.73 -0.03
C GLU A 6 -10.98 13.64 1.51
N LYS A 7 -12.09 13.23 2.15
CA LYS A 7 -12.14 13.03 3.60
C LYS A 7 -11.16 11.93 4.05
N THR A 8 -11.08 10.83 3.28
CA THR A 8 -10.14 9.74 3.56
C THR A 8 -8.70 10.22 3.37
N ALA A 9 -8.41 10.93 2.28
CA ALA A 9 -7.10 11.53 2.05
C ALA A 9 -6.66 12.46 3.18
N GLN A 10 -7.58 13.31 3.66
CA GLN A 10 -7.31 14.22 4.79
C GLN A 10 -7.07 13.43 6.09
N TYR A 11 -7.84 12.38 6.35
CA TYR A 11 -7.65 11.53 7.52
C TYR A 11 -6.23 10.89 7.50
N ILE A 12 -5.84 10.27 6.39
CA ILE A 12 -4.52 9.63 6.24
C ILE A 12 -3.40 10.67 6.41
N SER A 13 -3.52 11.84 5.76
CA SER A 13 -2.55 12.93 5.91
C SER A 13 -2.36 13.31 7.38
N THR A 14 -3.48 13.49 8.10
CA THR A 14 -3.46 13.86 9.52
C THR A 14 -2.82 12.77 10.39
N GLN A 15 -3.04 11.47 10.08
CA GLN A 15 -2.38 10.39 10.82
C GLN A 15 -0.86 10.41 10.57
N PHE A 16 -0.43 10.55 9.34
CA PHE A 16 1.01 10.65 9.00
C PHE A 16 1.67 11.86 9.68
N GLU A 17 1.01 13.03 9.71
CA GLU A 17 1.51 14.22 10.42
C GLU A 17 1.65 13.95 11.93
N ARG A 18 0.68 13.27 12.56
CA ARG A 18 0.73 12.90 13.99
C ARG A 18 1.87 11.94 14.32
N MET A 19 2.29 11.12 13.37
CA MET A 19 3.46 10.24 13.48
C MET A 19 4.78 10.99 13.29
N GLY A 20 4.75 12.29 12.97
CA GLY A 20 5.94 13.09 12.69
C GLY A 20 6.54 12.87 11.29
N LEU A 21 5.78 12.29 10.37
CA LEU A 21 6.22 12.11 8.99
C LEU A 21 6.15 13.42 8.21
N GLN A 22 7.03 13.59 7.23
CA GLN A 22 6.93 14.66 6.25
C GLN A 22 5.87 14.28 5.21
N VAL A 23 4.73 14.97 5.24
CA VAL A 23 3.60 14.63 4.39
C VAL A 23 3.60 15.44 3.09
N THR A 24 3.44 14.74 1.98
CA THR A 24 3.19 15.32 0.65
C THR A 24 1.86 14.81 0.11
N ARG A 25 1.05 15.71 -0.43
CA ARG A 25 -0.19 15.38 -1.14
C ARG A 25 0.03 15.63 -2.62
N GLU A 26 0.13 14.57 -3.42
CA GLU A 26 0.29 14.66 -4.86
C GLU A 26 -1.08 14.73 -5.53
N ALA A 27 -1.42 15.89 -6.09
CA ALA A 27 -2.69 16.08 -6.78
C ALA A 27 -2.71 15.33 -8.12
N ILE A 28 -3.78 14.59 -8.34
CA ILE A 28 -4.02 13.81 -9.55
C ILE A 28 -5.39 14.18 -10.09
N ASP A 29 -5.42 14.68 -11.31
CA ASP A 29 -6.65 14.94 -12.04
C ASP A 29 -6.90 13.78 -13.01
N TYR A 30 -8.00 13.07 -12.81
CA TYR A 30 -8.43 11.96 -13.65
C TYR A 30 -9.91 12.10 -14.00
N GLU A 31 -10.21 12.21 -15.29
CA GLU A 31 -11.56 12.52 -15.79
C GLU A 31 -12.13 13.79 -15.11
N ASN A 32 -13.23 13.66 -14.37
CA ASN A 32 -13.87 14.75 -13.63
C ASN A 32 -13.58 14.69 -12.12
N THR A 33 -12.60 13.91 -11.71
CA THR A 33 -12.25 13.70 -10.30
C THR A 33 -10.86 14.21 -10.03
N ARG A 34 -10.72 15.08 -9.00
CA ARG A 34 -9.44 15.43 -8.41
C ARG A 34 -9.24 14.65 -7.13
N SER A 35 -8.12 13.96 -7.03
CA SER A 35 -7.73 13.17 -5.87
C SER A 35 -6.25 13.34 -5.57
N HIS A 36 -5.73 12.65 -4.55
CA HIS A 36 -4.35 12.83 -4.12
C HIS A 36 -3.72 11.50 -3.72
N ASN A 37 -2.48 11.21 -4.16
CA ASN A 37 -1.64 10.29 -3.40
C ASN A 37 -1.21 10.97 -2.10
N ILE A 38 -1.18 10.25 -1.00
CA ILE A 38 -0.71 10.72 0.28
C ILE A 38 0.60 10.01 0.60
N LEU A 39 1.67 10.78 0.64
CA LEU A 39 3.03 10.29 0.86
C LEU A 39 3.53 10.77 2.21
N GLY A 40 3.92 9.85 3.09
CA GLY A 40 4.49 10.13 4.40
C GLY A 40 5.94 9.65 4.47
N GLN A 41 6.91 10.56 4.40
CA GLN A 41 8.33 10.24 4.49
C GLN A 41 8.79 10.24 5.94
N MET A 42 9.41 9.15 6.40
CA MET A 42 10.11 9.18 7.69
C MET A 42 11.27 10.18 7.67
N PRO A 43 11.54 10.87 8.81
CA PRO A 43 12.75 11.67 8.96
C PRO A 43 13.99 10.83 8.65
N GLU A 44 15.00 11.43 8.06
CA GLU A 44 16.10 10.81 7.36
C GLU A 44 16.81 9.65 8.09
N GLY A 45 16.87 8.50 7.39
CA GLY A 45 17.93 7.50 7.53
C GLY A 45 19.04 7.74 6.51
N SER A 46 20.11 6.93 6.53
CA SER A 46 21.19 7.01 5.55
C SER A 46 20.64 6.78 4.12
N GLN A 47 20.83 7.75 3.23
CA GLN A 47 20.36 7.67 1.83
C GLN A 47 21.16 6.65 0.99
N GLU A 48 22.20 6.04 1.53
CA GLU A 48 23.07 5.10 0.81
C GLU A 48 22.35 3.79 0.45
N ASN A 49 21.31 3.41 1.21
CA ASN A 49 20.59 2.15 1.04
C ASN A 49 19.34 2.23 0.13
N GLY A 50 19.11 3.38 -0.51
CA GLY A 50 17.91 3.60 -1.32
C GLY A 50 16.65 3.80 -0.48
N LEU A 51 15.52 4.00 -1.14
CA LEU A 51 14.21 4.23 -0.53
C LEU A 51 13.40 2.94 -0.50
N PHE A 52 12.89 2.54 0.66
CA PHE A 52 11.92 1.45 0.77
C PHE A 52 10.49 2.03 0.83
N ILE A 53 9.54 1.41 0.15
CA ILE A 53 8.16 1.88 0.07
C ILE A 53 7.24 0.85 0.72
N LEU A 54 6.38 1.31 1.63
CA LEU A 54 5.24 0.56 2.12
C LEU A 54 3.96 1.25 1.66
N ALA A 55 3.09 0.54 0.95
CA ALA A 55 1.95 1.14 0.28
C ALA A 55 0.64 0.39 0.50
N ALA A 56 -0.47 1.13 0.38
CA ALA A 56 -1.82 0.61 0.21
C ALA A 56 -2.60 1.59 -0.67
N HIS A 57 -3.65 1.14 -1.37
CA HIS A 57 -4.60 2.08 -1.96
C HIS A 57 -5.74 2.38 -0.98
N TYR A 58 -6.40 3.53 -1.13
CA TYR A 58 -7.43 3.96 -0.20
C TYR A 58 -8.78 4.28 -0.85
N ASP A 59 -8.87 4.16 -2.17
CA ASP A 59 -10.13 4.21 -2.91
C ASP A 59 -10.82 2.84 -2.91
N SER A 60 -12.05 2.79 -3.32
CA SER A 60 -12.87 1.58 -3.46
C SER A 60 -13.74 1.69 -4.70
N VAL A 61 -14.18 0.55 -5.23
CA VAL A 61 -15.16 0.52 -6.32
C VAL A 61 -16.48 1.18 -5.91
N PRO A 62 -17.24 1.76 -6.86
CA PRO A 62 -18.57 2.28 -6.58
C PRO A 62 -19.46 1.24 -5.91
N ASP A 63 -20.28 1.68 -4.97
CA ASP A 63 -21.25 0.87 -4.23
C ASP A 63 -20.64 -0.21 -3.30
N SER A 64 -19.32 -0.24 -3.12
CA SER A 64 -18.64 -1.00 -2.08
C SER A 64 -18.29 -0.12 -0.88
N PRO A 65 -18.47 -0.62 0.37
CA PRO A 65 -17.95 0.08 1.55
C PRO A 65 -16.42 0.12 1.62
N GLY A 66 -15.71 -0.72 0.84
CA GLY A 66 -14.25 -0.78 0.81
C GLY A 66 -13.59 -1.21 2.12
N ALA A 67 -14.31 -2.01 2.94
CA ALA A 67 -13.83 -2.35 4.29
C ALA A 67 -12.59 -3.25 4.27
N ASP A 68 -12.59 -4.27 3.42
CA ASP A 68 -11.44 -5.15 3.21
C ASP A 68 -10.59 -4.62 2.07
N ASP A 69 -11.22 -4.29 0.97
CA ASP A 69 -10.64 -3.69 -0.22
C ASP A 69 -10.89 -2.17 -0.26
N ASN A 70 -9.99 -1.28 0.25
CA ASN A 70 -8.72 -1.69 0.85
C ASN A 70 -8.48 -0.94 2.20
N ALA A 71 -9.55 -0.64 2.96
CA ALA A 71 -9.42 0.04 4.25
C ALA A 71 -8.67 -0.80 5.29
N SER A 72 -8.73 -2.14 5.18
CA SER A 72 -7.97 -3.04 6.05
C SER A 72 -6.45 -2.85 5.88
N ALA A 73 -5.99 -2.75 4.64
CA ALA A 73 -4.57 -2.50 4.35
C ALA A 73 -4.15 -1.07 4.70
N VAL A 74 -5.03 -0.08 4.51
CA VAL A 74 -4.76 1.30 4.98
C VAL A 74 -4.61 1.34 6.50
N ALA A 75 -5.46 0.62 7.24
CA ALA A 75 -5.33 0.52 8.69
C ALA A 75 -3.99 -0.12 9.10
N ALA A 76 -3.59 -1.21 8.43
CA ALA A 76 -2.28 -1.83 8.64
C ALA A 76 -1.12 -0.87 8.31
N LEU A 77 -1.21 -0.12 7.20
CA LEU A 77 -0.23 0.89 6.82
C LEU A 77 -0.04 1.95 7.91
N LEU A 78 -1.14 2.43 8.50
CA LEU A 78 -1.12 3.42 9.56
C LEU A 78 -0.55 2.85 10.88
N GLU A 79 -0.92 1.63 11.26
CA GLU A 79 -0.40 0.97 12.46
C GLU A 79 1.10 0.68 12.36
N ILE A 80 1.57 0.20 11.19
CA ILE A 80 3.00 0.02 10.94
C ILE A 80 3.72 1.36 10.99
N GLY A 81 3.16 2.41 10.40
CA GLY A 81 3.69 3.77 10.47
C GLY A 81 3.82 4.26 11.90
N HIS A 82 2.80 4.05 12.72
CA HIS A 82 2.83 4.40 14.13
C HIS A 82 3.91 3.63 14.90
N ALA A 83 3.99 2.32 14.72
CA ALA A 83 5.00 1.48 15.37
C ALA A 83 6.43 1.89 14.98
N LEU A 84 6.69 2.17 13.70
CA LEU A 84 8.01 2.52 13.21
C LEU A 84 8.39 3.99 13.46
N SER A 85 7.43 4.90 13.65
CA SER A 85 7.69 6.32 13.91
C SER A 85 8.52 6.56 15.18
N GLN A 86 8.54 5.60 16.12
CA GLN A 86 9.31 5.65 17.35
C GLN A 86 10.68 4.95 17.25
N THR A 87 11.05 4.49 16.05
CA THR A 87 12.29 3.74 15.82
C THR A 87 13.23 4.51 14.90
N THR A 88 14.53 4.29 15.06
CA THR A 88 15.51 4.80 14.11
C THR A 88 15.78 3.75 13.05
N LEU A 89 15.44 4.05 11.81
CA LEU A 89 15.68 3.16 10.67
C LEU A 89 16.95 3.57 9.92
N HIS A 90 17.71 2.58 9.45
CA HIS A 90 18.89 2.81 8.62
C HIS A 90 18.54 3.08 7.15
N THR A 91 17.40 2.54 6.69
CA THR A 91 16.89 2.72 5.34
C THR A 91 15.74 3.73 5.36
N PRO A 92 15.75 4.75 4.51
CA PRO A 92 14.63 5.67 4.38
C PRO A 92 13.35 4.93 4.00
N LEU A 93 12.26 5.21 4.70
CA LEU A 93 10.96 4.57 4.49
C LEU A 93 9.94 5.62 4.05
N LEU A 94 9.20 5.30 2.99
CA LEU A 94 8.08 6.06 2.48
C LEU A 94 6.80 5.26 2.63
N PHE A 95 5.85 5.80 3.39
CA PHE A 95 4.47 5.32 3.43
C PHE A 95 3.68 5.98 2.32
N SER A 96 3.02 5.17 1.49
CA SER A 96 2.30 5.66 0.31
C SER A 96 0.85 5.18 0.33
N ALA A 97 -0.11 6.09 0.49
CA ALA A 97 -1.50 5.78 0.28
C ALA A 97 -1.89 6.26 -1.13
N PHE A 98 -2.06 5.32 -2.05
CA PHE A 98 -2.37 5.61 -3.44
C PHE A 98 -3.88 5.78 -3.65
N THR A 99 -4.23 6.68 -4.56
CA THR A 99 -5.61 6.91 -4.99
C THR A 99 -5.87 6.29 -6.35
N LEU A 100 -7.16 6.09 -6.67
CA LEU A 100 -7.62 5.66 -8.01
C LEU A 100 -6.94 4.36 -8.49
N GLU A 101 -6.72 3.43 -7.58
CA GLU A 101 -6.21 2.10 -7.88
C GLU A 101 -7.21 1.34 -8.74
N GLU A 102 -8.48 1.35 -8.32
CA GLU A 102 -9.62 0.66 -8.92
C GLU A 102 -9.95 1.13 -10.36
N TYR A 103 -9.39 2.25 -10.75
CA TYR A 103 -9.49 2.81 -12.10
C TYR A 103 -8.27 2.49 -12.98
N GLY A 104 -7.49 1.48 -12.58
CA GLY A 104 -6.34 0.99 -13.32
C GLY A 104 -5.01 1.56 -12.84
N PHE A 105 -4.81 1.61 -11.52
CA PHE A 105 -3.54 1.98 -10.88
C PHE A 105 -3.11 3.42 -11.17
N ILE A 106 -4.05 4.35 -11.29
CA ILE A 106 -3.76 5.74 -11.72
C ILE A 106 -2.77 6.40 -10.76
N GLY A 107 -3.02 6.29 -9.43
CA GLY A 107 -2.18 6.91 -8.42
C GLY A 107 -0.75 6.41 -8.42
N SER A 108 -0.55 5.10 -8.41
CA SER A 108 0.78 4.50 -8.41
C SER A 108 1.53 4.73 -9.73
N LYS A 109 0.84 4.71 -10.88
CA LYS A 109 1.42 5.08 -12.18
C LYS A 109 1.89 6.54 -12.19
N TYR A 110 1.10 7.45 -11.63
CA TYR A 110 1.46 8.86 -11.51
C TYR A 110 2.74 9.01 -10.67
N PHE A 111 2.79 8.37 -9.51
CA PHE A 111 3.95 8.37 -8.63
C PHE A 111 5.21 7.88 -9.36
N ILE A 112 5.13 6.75 -10.07
CA ILE A 112 6.25 6.21 -10.84
C ILE A 112 6.73 7.20 -11.90
N GLN A 113 5.82 7.85 -12.63
CA GLN A 113 6.16 8.78 -13.71
C GLN A 113 6.80 10.07 -13.19
N HIS A 114 6.41 10.56 -12.03
CA HIS A 114 6.80 11.87 -11.53
C HIS A 114 7.88 11.82 -10.46
N ASP A 115 7.83 10.87 -9.54
CA ASP A 115 8.78 10.77 -8.43
C ASP A 115 10.01 9.92 -8.73
N LEU A 116 9.88 8.86 -9.53
CA LEU A 116 11.06 8.12 -9.98
C LEU A 116 11.97 8.95 -10.86
N GLN A 117 11.45 9.93 -11.58
CA GLN A 117 12.26 10.89 -12.33
C GLN A 117 13.14 11.76 -11.41
N ARG A 118 12.81 11.86 -10.12
CA ARG A 118 13.62 12.58 -9.10
C ARG A 118 14.81 11.76 -8.59
N LYS A 119 15.14 10.63 -9.24
CA LYS A 119 16.38 9.86 -9.04
C LYS A 119 16.59 9.24 -7.64
N LYS A 120 15.55 8.97 -6.89
CA LYS A 120 15.69 8.12 -5.71
C LYS A 120 15.78 6.67 -6.15
N GLN A 121 16.86 6.00 -5.80
CA GLN A 121 16.96 4.55 -5.97
C GLN A 121 15.95 3.89 -5.04
N ILE A 122 15.00 3.12 -5.59
CA ILE A 122 14.08 2.31 -4.79
C ILE A 122 14.76 0.98 -4.50
N SER A 123 14.88 0.66 -3.21
CA SER A 123 15.48 -0.60 -2.74
C SER A 123 14.45 -1.74 -2.64
N GLY A 124 13.18 -1.40 -2.47
CA GLY A 124 12.09 -2.36 -2.42
C GLY A 124 10.75 -1.69 -2.17
N MET A 125 9.67 -2.46 -2.40
CA MET A 125 8.32 -2.03 -2.13
C MET A 125 7.48 -3.21 -1.65
N ILE A 126 6.64 -2.98 -0.65
CA ILE A 126 5.56 -3.87 -0.23
C ILE A 126 4.25 -3.11 -0.43
N SER A 127 3.32 -3.71 -1.18
CA SER A 127 1.95 -3.24 -1.28
C SER A 127 1.04 -4.13 -0.44
N LEU A 128 0.31 -3.51 0.49
CA LEU A 128 -0.64 -4.18 1.35
C LEU A 128 -2.00 -4.22 0.66
N GLU A 129 -2.66 -5.39 0.70
CA GLU A 129 -3.90 -5.64 -0.02
C GLU A 129 -4.80 -6.60 0.74
N MET A 130 -6.06 -6.22 0.97
CA MET A 130 -7.15 -7.05 1.51
C MET A 130 -6.75 -7.90 2.72
N LEU A 131 -6.34 -7.27 3.82
CA LEU A 131 -5.80 -7.94 5.01
C LEU A 131 -6.83 -8.24 6.11
N GLY A 132 -8.09 -7.85 5.92
CA GLY A 132 -9.10 -7.83 6.98
C GLY A 132 -10.10 -9.00 6.95
N PHE A 133 -10.15 -9.79 5.89
CA PHE A 133 -11.11 -10.88 5.75
C PHE A 133 -10.46 -12.25 5.84
N LYS A 134 -11.07 -13.16 6.58
CA LYS A 134 -10.70 -14.58 6.55
C LYS A 134 -11.93 -15.49 6.57
N ASN A 135 -11.80 -16.67 6.00
CA ASN A 135 -12.82 -17.72 6.05
C ASN A 135 -12.17 -19.07 6.29
N THR A 136 -12.55 -19.73 7.37
CA THR A 136 -11.99 -21.03 7.78
C THR A 136 -12.79 -22.24 7.29
N SER A 137 -13.84 -22.02 6.49
CA SER A 137 -14.62 -23.12 5.92
C SER A 137 -13.81 -23.87 4.85
N PRO A 138 -13.82 -25.22 4.83
CA PRO A 138 -13.19 -25.97 3.74
C PRO A 138 -13.70 -25.55 2.37
N GLY A 139 -12.80 -25.40 1.40
CA GLY A 139 -13.13 -24.97 0.04
C GLY A 139 -13.50 -23.49 -0.08
N SER A 140 -13.24 -22.67 0.95
CA SER A 140 -13.54 -21.22 0.91
C SER A 140 -12.55 -20.39 0.08
N GLN A 141 -11.36 -20.94 -0.22
CA GLN A 141 -10.37 -20.28 -1.05
C GLN A 141 -10.48 -20.73 -2.50
N THR A 142 -10.42 -19.78 -3.41
CA THR A 142 -10.35 -20.03 -4.85
C THR A 142 -9.11 -19.35 -5.43
N TYR A 143 -8.52 -19.97 -6.45
CA TYR A 143 -7.32 -19.48 -7.11
C TYR A 143 -7.55 -19.16 -8.58
N PRO A 144 -6.80 -18.21 -9.16
CA PRO A 144 -6.83 -17.97 -10.60
C PRO A 144 -6.47 -19.23 -11.39
N PRO A 145 -6.95 -19.38 -12.65
CA PRO A 145 -6.76 -20.60 -13.44
C PRO A 145 -5.29 -20.99 -13.70
N TYR A 146 -4.36 -20.05 -13.55
CA TYR A 146 -2.92 -20.26 -13.74
C TYR A 146 -2.19 -20.67 -12.47
N VAL A 147 -2.89 -20.76 -11.33
CA VAL A 147 -2.35 -21.23 -10.05
C VAL A 147 -2.84 -22.66 -9.81
N ASP A 148 -1.92 -23.59 -9.55
CA ASP A 148 -2.28 -24.94 -9.17
C ASP A 148 -2.84 -24.97 -7.73
N PRO A 149 -4.16 -25.22 -7.55
CA PRO A 149 -4.78 -25.15 -6.23
C PRO A 149 -4.30 -26.26 -5.28
N LEU A 150 -3.67 -27.32 -5.79
CA LEU A 150 -3.15 -28.40 -4.94
C LEU A 150 -1.89 -28.03 -4.16
N GLN A 151 -1.26 -26.91 -4.52
CA GLN A 151 -0.05 -26.41 -3.85
C GLN A 151 -0.34 -25.45 -2.70
N TYR A 152 -1.61 -25.04 -2.51
CA TYR A 152 -1.98 -24.00 -1.56
C TYR A 152 -3.19 -24.44 -0.70
N PRO A 153 -3.43 -23.79 0.46
CA PRO A 153 -4.58 -24.12 1.31
C PRO A 153 -5.91 -23.91 0.58
N ASP A 154 -6.90 -24.75 0.86
CA ASP A 154 -8.27 -24.61 0.36
C ASP A 154 -9.16 -23.73 1.26
N THR A 155 -8.62 -23.25 2.38
CA THR A 155 -9.27 -22.33 3.32
C THR A 155 -8.65 -20.95 3.24
N GLY A 156 -9.46 -19.89 3.26
CA GLY A 156 -9.03 -18.49 3.19
C GLY A 156 -8.65 -17.92 4.56
N ASP A 157 -7.71 -18.56 5.28
CA ASP A 157 -7.26 -18.16 6.63
C ASP A 157 -5.75 -17.87 6.72
N PHE A 158 -5.15 -17.51 5.62
CA PHE A 158 -3.74 -17.17 5.48
C PHE A 158 -3.55 -15.80 4.79
N ILE A 159 -2.35 -15.26 4.88
CA ILE A 159 -1.90 -14.12 4.07
C ILE A 159 -0.96 -14.63 2.99
N ALA A 160 -1.23 -14.26 1.74
CA ALA A 160 -0.36 -14.58 0.62
C ALA A 160 0.73 -13.51 0.46
N VAL A 161 1.99 -13.92 0.42
CA VAL A 161 3.10 -13.05 0.02
C VAL A 161 3.40 -13.32 -1.44
N VAL A 162 3.15 -12.34 -2.31
CA VAL A 162 3.29 -12.46 -3.76
C VAL A 162 4.43 -11.58 -4.25
N GLY A 163 5.35 -12.16 -5.00
CA GLY A 163 6.47 -11.45 -5.60
C GLY A 163 6.78 -11.97 -7.00
N ASN A 164 7.38 -11.12 -7.82
CA ASN A 164 7.97 -11.57 -9.09
C ASN A 164 9.38 -12.16 -8.87
N GLU A 165 9.95 -12.76 -9.90
CA GLU A 165 11.28 -13.38 -9.82
C GLU A 165 12.38 -12.43 -9.27
N PRO A 166 12.51 -11.17 -9.72
CA PRO A 166 13.46 -10.22 -9.14
C PRO A 166 13.23 -9.90 -7.66
N SER A 167 12.00 -10.05 -7.14
CA SER A 167 11.62 -9.76 -5.76
C SER A 167 11.54 -11.02 -4.89
N ALA A 168 11.92 -12.19 -5.38
CA ALA A 168 11.76 -13.47 -4.67
C ALA A 168 12.42 -13.47 -3.29
N HIS A 169 13.61 -12.88 -3.16
CA HIS A 169 14.32 -12.78 -1.88
C HIS A 169 13.57 -11.90 -0.86
N LEU A 170 12.93 -10.82 -1.31
CA LEU A 170 12.12 -9.96 -0.43
C LEU A 170 10.83 -10.67 -0.01
N ALA A 171 10.17 -11.36 -0.94
CA ALA A 171 8.96 -12.13 -0.64
C ALA A 171 9.25 -13.26 0.36
N GLN A 172 10.37 -13.96 0.21
CA GLN A 172 10.79 -15.02 1.13
C GLN A 172 11.11 -14.44 2.53
N ALA A 173 11.86 -13.36 2.61
CA ALA A 173 12.20 -12.72 3.89
C ALA A 173 10.97 -12.16 4.63
N LEU A 174 9.90 -11.81 3.92
CA LEU A 174 8.64 -11.36 4.51
C LEU A 174 7.78 -12.54 5.00
N ALA A 175 7.92 -13.71 4.41
CA ALA A 175 7.15 -14.91 4.75
C ALA A 175 7.77 -15.72 5.95
N GLU A 176 9.01 -15.47 6.33
CA GLU A 176 9.72 -16.04 7.48
C GLU A 176 9.38 -15.31 8.79
#